data_79f05fbd293bf66bbdb0badfe6cc3323
#
_entry.id   79f05fbd293bf66bbdb0badfe6cc3323
#
_cell.length_a   1.000
_cell.length_b   1.000
_cell.length_c   1.000
_cell.angle_alpha   90.00
_cell.angle_beta   90.00
_cell.angle_gamma   90.00
#
_symmetry.space_group_name_H-M   'P 1'
#
loop_
_entity.id
_entity.type
_entity.pdbx_description
1 polymer ?
#
loop_
_entity_poly.entity_id
_entity_poly.type
_entity_poly.pdbx_seq_one_letter_code
_entity_poly.pdbx_strand_id
1 'polypeptide(L)'
;LLAFCMRHRWIVVIAALATLASTGPLAQRAKKGFLPIDDRAQFEVLVRMPEGRSVAATEVIGERVARQIRGMTEVKATLLTIGDDDQRTPNLARIYVKLVAPDHRVITQNDMKAKIRDEILSKLPPELRTSVADVNEFGGGQSTARIQYILGGPDLTVLEGANERILAKMKKIPLVVDADTSLIVGKPELGVYVDRDRAAMLGVQVADVAQTLQLLVGGQKVSTYAEAGEQYDVRLRAESAFRTTEDALRRLTLPPRPGGPASRAGGHKPPPGTSPPRTGRYPRPRPG
;
A
#
# COMPACT_ATOMS: atom_id res chain seq x y z
N LEU A 1 -30.85 32.01 -44.63
CA LEU A 1 -31.22 30.78 -43.91
C LEU A 1 -32.69 30.83 -43.46
N LEU A 2 -33.12 31.84 -42.67
CA LEU A 2 -34.46 31.92 -42.11
C LEU A 2 -35.55 31.93 -43.18
N ALA A 3 -35.40 32.77 -44.23
CA ALA A 3 -36.35 32.87 -45.37
C ALA A 3 -36.45 31.53 -46.14
N PHE A 4 -35.36 30.80 -46.28
CA PHE A 4 -35.34 29.49 -46.92
C PHE A 4 -36.07 28.42 -46.06
N CYS A 5 -35.84 28.41 -44.75
CA CYS A 5 -36.54 27.52 -43.82
C CYS A 5 -38.06 27.78 -43.80
N MET A 6 -38.46 29.02 -43.80
CA MET A 6 -39.88 29.39 -43.82
C MET A 6 -40.56 29.00 -45.12
N ARG A 7 -39.88 29.14 -46.26
CA ARG A 7 -40.41 28.76 -47.60
C ARG A 7 -40.48 27.23 -47.77
N HIS A 8 -39.57 26.48 -47.13
CA HIS A 8 -39.49 25.03 -47.28
C HIS A 8 -39.73 24.30 -45.94
N ARG A 9 -40.76 24.69 -45.22
CA ARG A 9 -41.08 24.16 -43.87
C ARG A 9 -41.14 22.65 -43.79
N TRP A 10 -41.59 21.96 -44.85
CA TRP A 10 -41.61 20.48 -44.89
C TRP A 10 -40.23 19.85 -44.93
N ILE A 11 -39.25 20.47 -45.54
CA ILE A 11 -37.84 19.99 -45.54
C ILE A 11 -37.27 20.05 -44.13
N VAL A 12 -37.60 21.13 -43.39
CA VAL A 12 -37.14 21.26 -41.99
C VAL A 12 -37.79 20.22 -41.09
N VAL A 13 -39.08 19.94 -41.28
CA VAL A 13 -39.79 18.89 -40.52
C VAL A 13 -39.22 17.50 -40.83
N ILE A 14 -38.98 17.20 -42.11
CA ILE A 14 -38.38 15.90 -42.48
C ILE A 14 -36.97 15.77 -41.92
N ALA A 15 -36.16 16.81 -41.98
CA ALA A 15 -34.81 16.80 -41.40
C ALA A 15 -34.85 16.62 -39.88
N ALA A 16 -35.79 17.26 -39.16
CA ALA A 16 -35.97 17.08 -37.73
C ALA A 16 -36.42 15.66 -37.38
N LEU A 17 -37.33 15.06 -38.13
CA LEU A 17 -37.76 13.69 -37.95
C LEU A 17 -36.64 12.69 -38.29
N ALA A 18 -35.85 12.96 -39.32
CA ALA A 18 -34.69 12.12 -39.66
C ALA A 18 -33.60 12.13 -38.57
N THR A 19 -33.30 13.31 -37.99
CA THR A 19 -32.38 13.43 -36.85
C THR A 19 -32.92 12.71 -35.62
N LEU A 20 -34.20 12.84 -35.32
CA LEU A 20 -34.81 12.11 -34.19
C LEU A 20 -34.77 10.60 -34.42
N ALA A 21 -35.10 10.13 -35.63
CA ALA A 21 -35.07 8.69 -35.98
C ALA A 21 -33.63 8.11 -35.97
N SER A 22 -32.63 8.93 -36.32
CA SER A 22 -31.23 8.50 -36.28
C SER A 22 -30.65 8.39 -34.86
N THR A 23 -31.24 9.07 -33.89
CA THR A 23 -30.76 9.06 -32.49
C THR A 23 -30.82 7.67 -31.87
N GLY A 24 -31.86 6.87 -32.17
CA GLY A 24 -32.00 5.52 -31.63
C GLY A 24 -30.84 4.59 -32.03
N PRO A 25 -30.61 4.37 -33.33
CA PRO A 25 -29.51 3.52 -33.80
C PRO A 25 -28.11 4.08 -33.42
N LEU A 26 -27.92 5.40 -33.38
CA LEU A 26 -26.67 5.99 -32.91
C LEU A 26 -26.43 5.72 -31.41
N ALA A 27 -27.46 5.88 -30.59
CA ALA A 27 -27.39 5.63 -29.16
C ALA A 27 -27.09 4.14 -28.83
N GLN A 28 -27.54 3.21 -29.68
CA GLN A 28 -27.23 1.78 -29.54
C GLN A 28 -25.78 1.48 -29.94
N ARG A 29 -25.22 2.20 -30.90
CA ARG A 29 -23.82 2.04 -31.34
C ARG A 29 -22.82 2.79 -30.48
N ALA A 30 -23.27 3.78 -29.74
CA ALA A 30 -22.41 4.52 -28.80
C ALA A 30 -21.90 3.58 -27.70
N LYS A 31 -20.59 3.55 -27.51
CA LYS A 31 -19.98 2.80 -26.41
C LYS A 31 -20.45 3.41 -25.08
N LYS A 32 -21.22 2.64 -24.32
CA LYS A 32 -21.72 3.07 -23.01
C LYS A 32 -20.64 2.75 -21.96
N GLY A 33 -20.13 3.76 -21.30
CA GLY A 33 -19.18 3.62 -20.20
C GLY A 33 -19.41 4.75 -19.19
N PHE A 34 -19.30 4.44 -17.91
CA PHE A 34 -19.44 5.45 -16.85
C PHE A 34 -18.31 6.48 -16.90
N LEU A 35 -17.09 6.00 -17.21
CA LEU A 35 -15.92 6.85 -17.40
C LEU A 35 -15.32 6.56 -18.77
N PRO A 36 -15.09 7.57 -19.60
CA PRO A 36 -14.37 7.39 -20.85
C PRO A 36 -12.94 6.93 -20.55
N ILE A 37 -12.45 5.99 -21.35
CA ILE A 37 -11.05 5.58 -21.33
C ILE A 37 -10.28 6.66 -22.07
N ASP A 38 -9.72 7.60 -21.29
CA ASP A 38 -8.91 8.68 -21.82
C ASP A 38 -7.43 8.38 -21.61
N ASP A 39 -6.61 8.80 -22.58
CA ASP A 39 -5.16 8.69 -22.47
C ASP A 39 -4.62 9.90 -21.72
N ARG A 40 -4.42 9.73 -20.41
CA ARG A 40 -3.95 10.77 -19.50
C ARG A 40 -2.44 10.80 -19.32
N ALA A 41 -1.73 10.00 -20.10
CA ALA A 41 -0.29 9.86 -20.03
C ALA A 41 0.21 9.47 -18.64
N GLN A 42 -0.57 8.66 -17.89
CA GLN A 42 -0.19 8.21 -16.54
C GLN A 42 -0.89 6.90 -16.17
N PHE A 43 -0.17 6.05 -15.47
CA PHE A 43 -0.69 4.79 -14.93
C PHE A 43 0.18 4.31 -13.77
N GLU A 44 -0.26 3.27 -13.08
CA GLU A 44 0.44 2.69 -11.95
C GLU A 44 0.81 1.23 -12.24
N VAL A 45 1.98 0.84 -11.81
CA VAL A 45 2.44 -0.55 -11.77
C VAL A 45 2.55 -0.95 -10.31
N LEU A 46 1.78 -1.96 -9.91
CA LEU A 46 1.83 -2.53 -8.58
C LEU A 46 2.67 -3.81 -8.61
N VAL A 47 3.56 -3.92 -7.65
CA VAL A 47 4.39 -5.12 -7.44
C VAL A 47 4.25 -5.51 -5.97
N ARG A 48 3.57 -6.63 -5.71
CA ARG A 48 3.41 -7.19 -4.37
C ARG A 48 4.34 -8.37 -4.20
N MET A 49 5.19 -8.26 -3.20
CA MET A 49 6.09 -9.32 -2.75
C MET A 49 5.33 -10.35 -1.90
N PRO A 50 5.85 -11.58 -1.76
CA PRO A 50 5.33 -12.53 -0.77
C PRO A 50 5.28 -11.94 0.63
N GLU A 51 4.34 -12.43 1.44
CA GLU A 51 4.17 -11.95 2.82
C GLU A 51 5.44 -12.19 3.66
N GLY A 52 5.67 -11.30 4.63
CA GLY A 52 6.85 -11.35 5.50
C GLY A 52 8.11 -10.69 4.92
N ARG A 53 8.07 -10.15 3.71
CA ARG A 53 9.20 -9.40 3.13
C ARG A 53 9.30 -8.00 3.75
N SER A 54 10.54 -7.54 3.95
CA SER A 54 10.82 -6.21 4.50
C SER A 54 10.68 -5.11 3.45
N VAL A 55 10.50 -3.86 3.92
CA VAL A 55 10.49 -2.65 3.07
C VAL A 55 11.75 -2.59 2.20
N ALA A 56 12.94 -2.85 2.77
CA ALA A 56 14.19 -2.82 2.03
C ALA A 56 14.24 -3.86 0.88
N ALA A 57 13.70 -5.07 1.10
CA ALA A 57 13.62 -6.07 0.04
C ALA A 57 12.65 -5.64 -1.07
N THR A 58 11.53 -5.00 -0.69
CA THR A 58 10.53 -4.48 -1.62
C THR A 58 11.11 -3.31 -2.44
N GLU A 59 11.89 -2.45 -1.80
CA GLU A 59 12.58 -1.32 -2.44
C GLU A 59 13.53 -1.80 -3.54
N VAL A 60 14.36 -2.80 -3.27
CA VAL A 60 15.31 -3.34 -4.26
C VAL A 60 14.59 -3.86 -5.52
N ILE A 61 13.49 -4.58 -5.34
CA ILE A 61 12.72 -5.11 -6.49
C ILE A 61 11.95 -3.97 -7.18
N GLY A 62 11.28 -3.11 -6.40
CA GLY A 62 10.53 -1.96 -6.91
C GLY A 62 11.40 -1.03 -7.74
N GLU A 63 12.59 -0.68 -7.23
CA GLU A 63 13.54 0.19 -7.94
C GLU A 63 14.11 -0.48 -9.20
N ARG A 64 14.33 -1.80 -9.18
CA ARG A 64 14.73 -2.55 -10.39
C ARG A 64 13.68 -2.41 -11.49
N VAL A 65 12.41 -2.61 -11.15
CA VAL A 65 11.29 -2.47 -12.11
C VAL A 65 11.14 -1.02 -12.54
N ALA A 66 11.17 -0.07 -11.60
CA ALA A 66 11.08 1.37 -11.91
C ALA A 66 12.20 1.84 -12.84
N ARG A 67 13.41 1.33 -12.66
CA ARG A 67 14.57 1.65 -13.52
C ARG A 67 14.41 1.11 -14.93
N GLN A 68 13.88 -0.11 -15.09
CA GLN A 68 13.60 -0.68 -16.40
C GLN A 68 12.52 0.12 -17.14
N ILE A 69 11.45 0.50 -16.43
CA ILE A 69 10.38 1.35 -16.98
C ILE A 69 10.94 2.74 -17.38
N ARG A 70 11.76 3.35 -16.53
CA ARG A 70 12.40 4.67 -16.78
C ARG A 70 13.33 4.66 -17.98
N GLY A 71 13.88 3.50 -18.35
CA GLY A 71 14.70 3.33 -19.56
C GLY A 71 13.91 3.36 -20.89
N MET A 72 12.57 3.35 -20.84
CA MET A 72 11.73 3.45 -22.03
C MET A 72 11.60 4.91 -22.49
N THR A 73 11.69 5.16 -23.79
CA THR A 73 11.73 6.51 -24.39
C THR A 73 10.46 7.32 -24.14
N GLU A 74 9.30 6.65 -24.02
CA GLU A 74 8.01 7.28 -23.82
C GLU A 74 7.72 7.65 -22.35
N VAL A 75 8.61 7.23 -21.43
CA VAL A 75 8.45 7.50 -19.99
C VAL A 75 9.17 8.79 -19.61
N LYS A 76 8.40 9.75 -19.09
CA LYS A 76 8.92 11.02 -18.61
C LYS A 76 9.48 10.95 -17.19
N ALA A 77 8.79 10.25 -16.30
CA ALA A 77 9.18 10.12 -14.90
C ALA A 77 8.53 8.90 -14.25
N THR A 78 9.16 8.37 -13.20
CA THR A 78 8.60 7.35 -12.34
C THR A 78 8.74 7.75 -10.88
N LEU A 79 7.74 7.43 -10.06
CA LEU A 79 7.77 7.59 -8.61
C LEU A 79 7.49 6.23 -7.97
N LEU A 80 8.44 5.72 -7.20
CA LEU A 80 8.26 4.51 -6.41
C LEU A 80 7.79 4.87 -5.01
N THR A 81 6.70 4.29 -4.56
CA THR A 81 6.17 4.39 -3.20
C THR A 81 5.98 2.99 -2.62
N ILE A 82 6.33 2.80 -1.37
CA ILE A 82 6.17 1.51 -0.68
C ILE A 82 5.28 1.72 0.53
N GLY A 83 4.26 0.85 0.67
CA GLY A 83 3.32 0.92 1.78
C GLY A 83 2.50 2.21 1.80
N ASP A 84 2.01 2.65 0.65
CA ASP A 84 1.13 3.81 0.50
C ASP A 84 -0.36 3.47 0.68
N ASP A 85 -0.67 2.24 1.04
CA ASP A 85 -1.99 1.80 1.44
C ASP A 85 -2.26 2.13 2.92
N ASP A 86 -3.54 2.15 3.31
CA ASP A 86 -3.99 2.48 4.69
C ASP A 86 -3.31 1.58 5.74
N GLN A 87 -2.94 0.35 5.35
CA GLN A 87 -2.28 -0.63 6.21
C GLN A 87 -0.76 -0.46 6.25
N ARG A 88 -0.19 0.42 5.42
CA ARG A 88 1.26 0.60 5.25
C ARG A 88 1.98 -0.72 5.00
N THR A 89 1.47 -1.48 4.04
CA THR A 89 1.91 -2.83 3.70
C THR A 89 3.36 -2.83 3.20
N PRO A 90 4.33 -3.38 3.94
CA PRO A 90 5.76 -3.24 3.63
C PRO A 90 6.19 -3.98 2.36
N ASN A 91 5.42 -4.97 1.91
CA ASN A 91 5.67 -5.79 0.74
C ASN A 91 4.92 -5.32 -0.52
N LEU A 92 4.30 -4.12 -0.49
CA LEU A 92 3.62 -3.53 -1.63
C LEU A 92 4.43 -2.35 -2.16
N ALA A 93 4.92 -2.46 -3.39
CA ALA A 93 5.53 -1.37 -4.16
C ALA A 93 4.52 -0.88 -5.20
N ARG A 94 4.31 0.43 -5.23
CA ARG A 94 3.52 1.14 -6.24
C ARG A 94 4.46 2.03 -7.03
N ILE A 95 4.49 1.86 -8.33
CA ILE A 95 5.31 2.65 -9.25
C ILE A 95 4.35 3.49 -10.09
N TYR A 96 4.25 4.76 -9.76
CA TYR A 96 3.56 5.73 -10.61
C TYR A 96 4.43 6.02 -11.83
N VAL A 97 3.85 5.93 -13.01
CA VAL A 97 4.54 6.17 -14.29
C VAL A 97 3.87 7.34 -15.00
N LYS A 98 4.65 8.36 -15.28
CA LYS A 98 4.26 9.50 -16.10
C LYS A 98 4.85 9.33 -17.49
N LEU A 99 3.98 9.30 -18.51
CA LEU A 99 4.39 9.26 -19.91
C LEU A 99 4.60 10.68 -20.47
N VAL A 100 5.25 10.74 -21.60
CA VAL A 100 5.28 11.91 -22.47
C VAL A 100 3.85 12.17 -22.96
N ALA A 101 3.52 13.43 -23.25
CA ALA A 101 2.18 13.81 -23.72
C ALA A 101 1.78 13.04 -24.99
N PRO A 102 0.47 12.76 -25.17
CA PRO A 102 0.00 11.90 -26.26
C PRO A 102 0.38 12.38 -27.66
N ASP A 103 0.51 13.70 -27.85
CA ASP A 103 0.91 14.36 -29.09
C ASP A 103 2.42 14.20 -29.42
N HIS A 104 3.22 13.80 -28.45
CA HIS A 104 4.66 13.57 -28.59
C HIS A 104 5.06 12.08 -28.56
N ARG A 105 4.12 11.15 -28.68
CA ARG A 105 4.39 9.71 -28.69
C ARG A 105 3.49 8.98 -29.69
N VAL A 106 4.00 7.89 -30.24
CA VAL A 106 3.29 7.05 -31.20
C VAL A 106 2.45 5.98 -30.49
N ILE A 107 2.92 5.51 -29.34
CA ILE A 107 2.32 4.41 -28.56
C ILE A 107 1.27 4.98 -27.61
N THR A 108 0.07 4.36 -27.57
CA THR A 108 -0.98 4.75 -26.62
C THR A 108 -0.63 4.30 -25.19
N GLN A 109 -1.29 4.89 -24.19
CA GLN A 109 -1.14 4.46 -22.79
C GLN A 109 -1.46 2.96 -22.60
N ASN A 110 -2.47 2.44 -23.33
CA ASN A 110 -2.85 1.04 -23.22
C ASN A 110 -1.81 0.11 -23.83
N ASP A 111 -1.22 0.47 -24.97
CA ASP A 111 -0.14 -0.29 -25.60
C ASP A 111 1.11 -0.29 -24.71
N MET A 112 1.41 0.85 -24.07
CA MET A 112 2.52 0.96 -23.13
C MET A 112 2.32 0.07 -21.90
N LYS A 113 1.09 0.00 -21.36
CA LYS A 113 0.76 -0.95 -20.28
C LYS A 113 0.95 -2.39 -20.71
N ALA A 114 0.56 -2.75 -21.94
CA ALA A 114 0.78 -4.09 -22.49
C ALA A 114 2.28 -4.38 -22.64
N LYS A 115 3.03 -3.46 -23.23
CA LYS A 115 4.49 -3.57 -23.41
C LYS A 115 5.21 -3.81 -22.06
N ILE A 116 4.85 -3.08 -21.02
CA ILE A 116 5.44 -3.27 -19.67
C ILE A 116 5.12 -4.66 -19.12
N ARG A 117 3.89 -5.16 -19.30
CA ARG A 117 3.53 -6.52 -18.88
C ARG A 117 4.39 -7.56 -19.57
N ASP A 118 4.54 -7.44 -20.89
CA ASP A 118 5.21 -8.46 -21.71
C ASP A 118 6.74 -8.38 -21.58
N GLU A 119 7.32 -7.20 -21.54
CA GLU A 119 8.78 -7.04 -21.56
C GLU A 119 9.42 -7.04 -20.17
N ILE A 120 8.71 -6.55 -19.14
CA ILE A 120 9.28 -6.37 -17.79
C ILE A 120 8.63 -7.33 -16.79
N LEU A 121 7.30 -7.26 -16.63
CA LEU A 121 6.63 -7.99 -15.56
C LEU A 121 6.61 -9.50 -15.79
N SER A 122 6.53 -9.96 -17.06
CA SER A 122 6.58 -11.38 -17.41
C SER A 122 7.90 -12.06 -17.03
N LYS A 123 8.99 -11.29 -16.89
CA LYS A 123 10.33 -11.78 -16.52
C LYS A 123 10.56 -11.85 -15.03
N LEU A 124 9.61 -11.34 -14.25
CA LEU A 124 9.70 -11.38 -12.79
C LEU A 124 9.36 -12.78 -12.26
N PRO A 125 9.89 -13.16 -11.10
CA PRO A 125 9.54 -14.42 -10.46
C PRO A 125 8.02 -14.57 -10.28
N PRO A 126 7.45 -15.77 -10.51
CA PRO A 126 6.01 -16.02 -10.44
C PRO A 126 5.41 -15.81 -9.03
N GLU A 127 6.25 -15.76 -8.01
CA GLU A 127 5.86 -15.45 -6.62
C GLU A 127 5.44 -13.98 -6.45
N LEU A 128 5.87 -13.10 -7.36
CA LEU A 128 5.52 -11.69 -7.34
C LEU A 128 4.15 -11.49 -8.01
N ARG A 129 3.24 -10.87 -7.28
CA ARG A 129 1.94 -10.49 -7.83
C ARG A 129 2.05 -9.10 -8.42
N THR A 130 1.86 -9.01 -9.72
CA THR A 130 2.03 -7.75 -10.46
C THR A 130 0.73 -7.36 -11.15
N SER A 131 0.46 -6.07 -11.21
CA SER A 131 -0.65 -5.53 -11.99
C SER A 131 -0.32 -4.14 -12.54
N VAL A 132 -0.94 -3.79 -13.66
CA VAL A 132 -0.83 -2.45 -14.27
C VAL A 132 -2.23 -1.88 -14.38
N ALA A 133 -2.48 -0.77 -13.72
CA ALA A 133 -3.78 -0.15 -13.63
C ALA A 133 -3.72 1.35 -13.96
N ASP A 134 -4.88 1.92 -14.29
CA ASP A 134 -4.99 3.37 -14.39
C ASP A 134 -4.93 4.00 -13.00
N VAL A 135 -4.44 5.25 -12.92
CA VAL A 135 -4.39 5.97 -11.64
C VAL A 135 -5.81 6.20 -11.12
N ASN A 136 -6.03 5.89 -9.84
CA ASN A 136 -7.32 6.16 -9.21
C ASN A 136 -7.42 7.64 -8.81
N GLU A 137 -8.22 8.40 -9.56
CA GLU A 137 -8.39 9.83 -9.34
C GLU A 137 -9.38 10.18 -8.22
N PHE A 138 -10.25 9.24 -7.88
CA PHE A 138 -11.29 9.50 -6.88
C PHE A 138 -10.81 9.31 -5.43
N GLY A 139 -9.57 8.91 -5.22
CA GLY A 139 -9.02 8.67 -3.88
C GLY A 139 -9.68 7.48 -3.17
N GLY A 140 -9.25 7.21 -1.95
CA GLY A 140 -9.97 6.28 -1.05
C GLY A 140 -9.61 4.80 -1.18
N GLY A 141 -8.40 4.46 -1.64
CA GLY A 141 -7.90 3.07 -1.52
C GLY A 141 -8.68 2.01 -2.30
N GLN A 142 -9.67 2.41 -3.09
CA GLN A 142 -10.45 1.45 -3.88
C GLN A 142 -9.61 0.87 -5.01
N SER A 143 -9.78 -0.44 -5.23
CA SER A 143 -9.17 -1.13 -6.35
C SER A 143 -9.56 -0.48 -7.68
N THR A 144 -8.58 -0.17 -8.51
CA THR A 144 -8.77 0.32 -9.89
C THR A 144 -9.18 -0.80 -10.86
N ALA A 145 -9.41 -2.01 -10.36
CA ALA A 145 -9.86 -3.13 -11.17
C ALA A 145 -11.24 -2.86 -11.76
N ARG A 146 -11.36 -3.00 -13.08
CA ARG A 146 -12.61 -2.76 -13.82
C ARG A 146 -13.70 -3.79 -13.49
N ILE A 147 -13.30 -4.99 -13.12
CA ILE A 147 -14.18 -6.08 -12.73
C ILE A 147 -13.78 -6.49 -11.33
N GLN A 148 -14.74 -6.40 -10.41
CA GLN A 148 -14.56 -6.85 -9.02
C GLN A 148 -15.60 -7.93 -8.73
N TYR A 149 -15.11 -9.09 -8.33
CA TYR A 149 -15.95 -10.21 -7.92
C TYR A 149 -15.81 -10.44 -6.41
N ILE A 150 -16.90 -10.30 -5.68
CA ILE A 150 -16.90 -10.41 -4.21
C ILE A 150 -17.34 -11.82 -3.84
N LEU A 151 -16.45 -12.53 -3.12
CA LEU A 151 -16.78 -13.81 -2.48
C LEU A 151 -17.06 -13.57 -1.00
N GLY A 152 -18.17 -14.09 -0.50
CA GLY A 152 -18.52 -14.06 0.90
C GLY A 152 -18.84 -15.46 1.43
N GLY A 153 -18.45 -15.74 2.67
CA GLY A 153 -18.73 -17.01 3.34
C GLY A 153 -18.24 -16.99 4.80
N PRO A 154 -18.77 -17.88 5.65
CA PRO A 154 -18.43 -17.94 7.07
C PRO A 154 -17.09 -18.64 7.35
N ASP A 155 -16.60 -19.47 6.43
CA ASP A 155 -15.39 -20.28 6.60
C ASP A 155 -14.29 -19.80 5.63
N LEU A 156 -13.17 -19.35 6.21
CA LEU A 156 -12.04 -18.83 5.47
C LEU A 156 -11.35 -19.91 4.60
N THR A 157 -11.30 -21.15 5.09
CA THR A 157 -10.65 -22.27 4.36
C THR A 157 -11.43 -22.62 3.10
N VAL A 158 -12.77 -22.63 3.22
CA VAL A 158 -13.66 -22.85 2.07
C VAL A 158 -13.56 -21.71 1.07
N LEU A 159 -13.47 -20.45 1.57
CA LEU A 159 -13.29 -19.27 0.74
C LEU A 159 -11.95 -19.29 0.00
N GLU A 160 -10.87 -19.72 0.65
CA GLU A 160 -9.54 -19.86 0.04
C GLU A 160 -9.59 -20.83 -1.15
N GLY A 161 -10.12 -22.04 -0.95
CA GLY A 161 -10.24 -23.01 -2.03
C GLY A 161 -11.20 -22.57 -3.16
N ALA A 162 -12.24 -21.80 -2.85
CA ALA A 162 -13.13 -21.22 -3.86
C ALA A 162 -12.43 -20.11 -4.65
N ASN A 163 -11.70 -19.24 -3.96
CA ASN A 163 -10.93 -18.16 -4.54
C ASN A 163 -9.88 -18.67 -5.53
N GLU A 164 -9.10 -19.69 -5.14
CA GLU A 164 -8.09 -20.30 -6.02
C GLU A 164 -8.71 -20.84 -7.31
N ARG A 165 -9.84 -21.55 -7.19
CA ARG A 165 -10.55 -22.10 -8.35
C ARG A 165 -11.07 -21.01 -9.28
N ILE A 166 -11.61 -19.92 -8.74
CA ILE A 166 -12.10 -18.80 -9.52
C ILE A 166 -10.94 -18.08 -10.19
N LEU A 167 -9.88 -17.79 -9.46
CA LEU A 167 -8.68 -17.13 -9.98
C LEU A 167 -8.04 -17.94 -11.11
N ALA A 168 -7.94 -19.27 -10.95
CA ALA A 168 -7.44 -20.16 -11.98
C ALA A 168 -8.31 -20.15 -13.25
N LYS A 169 -9.64 -20.04 -13.12
CA LYS A 169 -10.55 -19.89 -14.26
C LYS A 169 -10.43 -18.52 -14.91
N MET A 170 -10.34 -17.43 -14.12
CA MET A 170 -10.19 -16.08 -14.64
C MET A 170 -8.92 -15.91 -15.45
N LYS A 171 -7.79 -16.45 -14.99
CA LYS A 171 -6.50 -16.43 -15.71
C LYS A 171 -6.53 -17.15 -17.06
N LYS A 172 -7.51 -18.05 -17.30
CA LYS A 172 -7.68 -18.75 -18.59
C LYS A 172 -8.49 -17.93 -19.60
N ILE A 173 -9.12 -16.84 -19.21
CA ILE A 173 -9.92 -15.99 -20.08
C ILE A 173 -8.99 -15.01 -20.79
N PRO A 174 -8.86 -15.02 -22.13
CA PRO A 174 -7.86 -14.21 -22.85
C PRO A 174 -8.02 -12.68 -22.66
N LEU A 175 -9.23 -12.23 -22.32
CA LEU A 175 -9.56 -10.81 -22.13
C LEU A 175 -9.29 -10.32 -20.68
N VAL A 176 -9.03 -11.25 -19.77
CA VAL A 176 -8.75 -10.91 -18.37
C VAL A 176 -7.24 -10.85 -18.18
N VAL A 177 -6.75 -9.67 -17.91
CA VAL A 177 -5.34 -9.41 -17.57
C VAL A 177 -5.23 -9.04 -16.10
N ASP A 178 -4.11 -9.38 -15.47
CA ASP A 178 -3.79 -9.02 -14.08
C ASP A 178 -4.85 -9.49 -13.06
N ALA A 179 -5.40 -10.71 -13.25
CA ALA A 179 -6.34 -11.27 -12.28
C ALA A 179 -5.64 -11.49 -10.93
N ASP A 180 -6.12 -10.83 -9.89
CA ASP A 180 -5.58 -10.87 -8.53
C ASP A 180 -6.69 -11.00 -7.48
N THR A 181 -6.30 -11.30 -6.24
CA THR A 181 -7.21 -11.43 -5.10
C THR A 181 -6.76 -10.59 -3.93
N SER A 182 -7.70 -10.05 -3.17
CA SER A 182 -7.44 -9.36 -1.90
C SER A 182 -7.19 -10.34 -0.74
N LEU A 183 -7.49 -11.64 -0.92
CA LEU A 183 -7.24 -12.64 0.10
C LEU A 183 -5.74 -12.85 0.29
N ILE A 184 -5.26 -12.55 1.49
CA ILE A 184 -3.87 -12.74 1.92
C ILE A 184 -3.87 -13.82 2.97
N VAL A 185 -3.26 -14.97 2.64
CA VAL A 185 -3.13 -16.12 3.54
C VAL A 185 -1.65 -16.36 3.82
N GLY A 186 -1.36 -16.84 5.04
CA GLY A 186 0.00 -17.22 5.40
C GLY A 186 0.91 -16.07 5.80
N LYS A 187 0.37 -14.94 6.27
CA LYS A 187 1.19 -13.90 6.89
C LYS A 187 1.88 -14.48 8.11
N PRO A 188 3.23 -14.50 8.15
CA PRO A 188 3.94 -15.04 9.29
C PRO A 188 3.68 -14.18 10.53
N GLU A 189 3.23 -14.82 11.59
CA GLU A 189 2.95 -14.18 12.88
C GLU A 189 3.77 -14.83 13.98
N LEU A 190 4.25 -14.03 14.92
CA LEU A 190 4.90 -14.50 16.12
C LEU A 190 3.93 -14.42 17.30
N GLY A 191 3.44 -15.56 17.75
CA GLY A 191 2.59 -15.67 18.93
C GLY A 191 3.43 -15.58 20.21
N VAL A 192 3.09 -14.65 21.10
CA VAL A 192 3.73 -14.56 22.42
C VAL A 192 2.80 -15.13 23.48
N TYR A 193 3.18 -16.24 24.07
CA TYR A 193 2.45 -16.91 25.13
C TYR A 193 3.12 -16.64 26.48
N VAL A 194 2.40 -15.96 27.36
CA VAL A 194 2.90 -15.61 28.69
C VAL A 194 2.53 -16.71 29.68
N ASP A 195 3.55 -17.31 30.34
CA ASP A 195 3.37 -18.20 31.49
C ASP A 195 2.91 -17.35 32.69
N ARG A 196 1.60 -17.43 32.98
CA ARG A 196 0.95 -16.58 34.01
C ARG A 196 1.41 -16.90 35.42
N ASP A 197 1.67 -18.16 35.71
CA ASP A 197 2.10 -18.61 37.06
C ASP A 197 3.51 -18.12 37.35
N ARG A 198 4.40 -18.28 36.38
CA ARG A 198 5.77 -17.79 36.49
C ARG A 198 5.84 -16.24 36.49
N ALA A 199 5.02 -15.57 35.70
CA ALA A 199 4.93 -14.11 35.73
C ALA A 199 4.46 -13.61 37.10
N ALA A 200 3.42 -14.26 37.70
CA ALA A 200 2.93 -13.92 39.03
C ALA A 200 4.01 -14.13 40.14
N MET A 201 4.78 -15.23 40.10
CA MET A 201 5.91 -15.44 41.01
C MET A 201 6.98 -14.37 40.92
N LEU A 202 7.21 -13.81 39.70
CA LEU A 202 8.17 -12.74 39.47
C LEU A 202 7.57 -11.32 39.68
N GLY A 203 6.31 -11.21 40.06
CA GLY A 203 5.63 -9.93 40.25
C GLY A 203 5.37 -9.14 38.95
N VAL A 204 5.37 -9.84 37.80
CA VAL A 204 5.12 -9.25 36.46
C VAL A 204 3.69 -9.49 36.05
N GLN A 205 2.98 -8.45 35.65
CA GLN A 205 1.63 -8.59 35.09
C GLN A 205 1.66 -8.78 33.58
N VAL A 206 0.68 -9.54 33.06
CA VAL A 206 0.55 -9.76 31.60
C VAL A 206 0.40 -8.43 30.85
N ALA A 207 -0.23 -7.44 31.48
CA ALA A 207 -0.34 -6.09 30.93
C ALA A 207 1.02 -5.40 30.73
N ASP A 208 1.96 -5.59 31.68
CA ASP A 208 3.30 -5.00 31.59
C ASP A 208 4.09 -5.63 30.43
N VAL A 209 3.91 -6.96 30.19
CA VAL A 209 4.49 -7.65 29.03
C VAL A 209 3.93 -7.08 27.72
N ALA A 210 2.61 -6.96 27.63
CA ALA A 210 1.94 -6.43 26.44
C ALA A 210 2.38 -5.00 26.13
N GLN A 211 2.43 -4.12 27.15
CA GLN A 211 2.86 -2.73 27.00
C GLN A 211 4.33 -2.62 26.58
N THR A 212 5.20 -3.47 27.11
CA THR A 212 6.62 -3.49 26.74
C THR A 212 6.81 -3.95 25.31
N LEU A 213 6.09 -4.99 24.87
CA LEU A 213 6.12 -5.43 23.47
C LEU A 213 5.57 -4.37 22.53
N GLN A 214 4.46 -3.71 22.91
CA GLN A 214 3.89 -2.61 22.12
C GLN A 214 4.89 -1.45 21.99
N LEU A 215 5.57 -1.07 23.07
CA LEU A 215 6.56 -0.01 23.06
C LEU A 215 7.81 -0.39 22.26
N LEU A 216 8.42 -1.51 22.58
CA LEU A 216 9.74 -1.88 22.06
C LEU A 216 9.68 -2.46 20.65
N VAL A 217 8.64 -3.22 20.31
CA VAL A 217 8.48 -3.86 18.99
C VAL A 217 7.60 -3.01 18.07
N GLY A 218 6.42 -2.61 18.54
CA GLY A 218 5.46 -1.82 17.76
C GLY A 218 5.90 -0.38 17.52
N GLY A 219 6.60 0.21 18.49
CA GLY A 219 6.97 1.61 18.47
C GLY A 219 5.81 2.53 18.85
N GLN A 220 5.87 3.12 20.02
CA GLN A 220 4.86 4.03 20.54
C GLN A 220 5.27 5.48 20.31
N LYS A 221 4.30 6.32 19.92
CA LYS A 221 4.47 7.77 19.95
C LYS A 221 4.53 8.23 21.40
N VAL A 222 5.65 8.77 21.82
CA VAL A 222 5.89 9.22 23.22
C VAL A 222 5.78 10.73 23.35
N SER A 223 6.01 11.47 22.26
CA SER A 223 6.00 12.93 22.27
C SER A 223 5.83 13.49 20.87
N THR A 224 5.67 14.80 20.76
CA THR A 224 5.83 15.56 19.52
C THR A 224 6.80 16.71 19.77
N TYR A 225 7.59 17.09 18.76
CA TYR A 225 8.33 18.34 18.80
C TYR A 225 7.95 19.20 17.58
N ALA A 226 8.03 20.51 17.76
CA ALA A 226 7.73 21.47 16.71
C ALA A 226 9.02 22.07 16.19
N GLU A 227 9.19 22.08 14.87
CA GLU A 227 10.31 22.69 14.17
C GLU A 227 9.82 23.34 12.88
N ALA A 228 10.25 24.57 12.63
CA ALA A 228 9.87 25.36 11.45
C ALA A 228 8.37 25.45 11.16
N GLY A 229 7.51 25.43 12.21
CA GLY A 229 6.06 25.51 12.10
C GLY A 229 5.35 24.18 11.87
N GLU A 230 6.09 23.08 11.74
CA GLU A 230 5.55 21.73 11.61
C GLU A 230 5.73 20.92 12.90
N GLN A 231 4.86 19.93 13.11
CA GLN A 231 4.93 19.01 14.25
C GLN A 231 5.37 17.63 13.83
N TYR A 232 6.41 17.13 14.48
CA TYR A 232 6.99 15.82 14.23
C TYR A 232 6.75 14.86 15.39
N ASP A 233 6.34 13.63 15.10
CA ASP A 233 6.13 12.59 16.08
C ASP A 233 7.45 11.97 16.55
N VAL A 234 7.70 11.98 17.85
CA VAL A 234 8.80 11.22 18.46
C VAL A 234 8.30 9.84 18.82
N ARG A 235 8.85 8.82 18.16
CA ARG A 235 8.49 7.42 18.40
C ARG A 235 9.65 6.67 19.05
N LEU A 236 9.35 5.98 20.17
CA LEU A 236 10.29 5.15 20.87
C LEU A 236 10.06 3.69 20.49
N ARG A 237 11.12 2.99 20.09
CA ARG A 237 11.13 1.54 19.82
C ARG A 237 12.53 0.97 20.05
N ALA A 238 12.63 -0.34 20.24
CA ALA A 238 13.92 -1.01 20.33
C ALA A 238 14.71 -0.90 19.02
N GLU A 239 16.01 -0.90 19.10
CA GLU A 239 16.88 -0.97 17.93
C GLU A 239 16.60 -2.25 17.11
N SER A 240 16.80 -2.19 15.79
CA SER A 240 16.43 -3.27 14.87
C SER A 240 17.00 -4.64 15.27
N ALA A 241 18.24 -4.68 15.72
CA ALA A 241 18.91 -5.90 16.17
C ALA A 241 18.18 -6.62 17.34
N PHE A 242 17.44 -5.87 18.17
CA PHE A 242 16.74 -6.40 19.34
C PHE A 242 15.24 -6.68 19.13
N ARG A 243 14.71 -6.52 17.92
CA ARG A 243 13.27 -6.70 17.65
C ARG A 243 12.92 -7.47 16.37
N THR A 244 13.94 -7.88 15.57
CA THR A 244 13.71 -8.51 14.26
C THR A 244 13.72 -10.02 14.30
N THR A 245 14.27 -10.64 15.33
CA THR A 245 14.37 -12.09 15.46
C THR A 245 13.65 -12.58 16.71
N GLU A 246 13.20 -13.84 16.70
CA GLU A 246 12.58 -14.48 17.86
C GLU A 246 13.51 -14.49 19.07
N ASP A 247 14.79 -14.82 18.87
CA ASP A 247 15.79 -14.83 19.94
C ASP A 247 16.03 -13.44 20.55
N ALA A 248 15.97 -12.40 19.75
CA ALA A 248 16.07 -11.03 20.24
C ALA A 248 14.88 -10.66 21.13
N LEU A 249 13.66 -11.05 20.73
CA LEU A 249 12.45 -10.81 21.52
C LEU A 249 12.47 -11.57 22.86
N ARG A 250 13.02 -12.80 22.89
CA ARG A 250 13.20 -13.58 24.12
C ARG A 250 14.14 -12.93 25.13
N ARG A 251 15.04 -12.06 24.69
CA ARG A 251 16.01 -11.32 25.53
C ARG A 251 15.47 -10.01 26.08
N LEU A 252 14.27 -9.59 25.68
CA LEU A 252 13.66 -8.39 26.22
C LEU A 252 13.39 -8.57 27.72
N THR A 253 13.90 -7.65 28.51
CA THR A 253 13.74 -7.66 29.96
C THR A 253 12.67 -6.69 30.40
N LEU A 254 11.91 -7.09 31.41
CA LEU A 254 10.87 -6.30 32.04
C LEU A 254 11.35 -5.84 33.42
N PRO A 255 11.22 -4.58 33.79
CA PRO A 255 11.50 -4.17 35.15
C PRO A 255 10.46 -4.77 36.10
N PRO A 256 10.87 -5.39 37.21
CA PRO A 256 9.92 -5.81 38.24
C PRO A 256 9.25 -4.57 38.85
N ARG A 257 7.96 -4.68 39.19
CA ARG A 257 7.27 -3.59 39.88
C ARG A 257 7.91 -3.30 41.23
N PRO A 258 8.05 -2.01 41.62
CA PRO A 258 8.45 -1.65 42.98
C PRO A 258 7.48 -2.26 44.00
N GLY A 259 8.02 -3.15 44.89
CA GLY A 259 7.20 -3.84 45.89
C GLY A 259 6.81 -5.28 45.60
N GLY A 260 7.16 -5.84 44.43
CA GLY A 260 7.00 -7.27 44.13
C GLY A 260 8.06 -8.14 44.89
N PRO A 261 7.81 -9.45 44.98
CA PRO A 261 8.69 -10.37 45.73
C PRO A 261 10.16 -10.38 45.26
N ALA A 262 10.41 -10.13 43.98
CA ALA A 262 11.75 -9.99 43.42
C ALA A 262 12.48 -8.71 43.84
N SER A 263 11.74 -7.64 44.18
CA SER A 263 12.30 -6.37 44.67
C SER A 263 12.80 -6.47 46.11
N ARG A 264 12.33 -7.47 46.88
CA ARG A 264 12.77 -7.72 48.25
C ARG A 264 14.01 -8.59 48.36
N ALA A 265 14.33 -9.43 47.36
CA ALA A 265 15.44 -10.33 47.34
C ALA A 265 16.75 -9.70 46.83
N GLY A 266 16.71 -8.56 46.16
CA GLY A 266 17.86 -7.89 45.58
C GLY A 266 18.04 -6.48 46.10
N GLY A 267 18.36 -6.32 47.39
CA GLY A 267 18.87 -5.06 47.92
C GLY A 267 20.27 -4.75 47.36
N HIS A 268 20.35 -4.62 46.03
CA HIS A 268 21.55 -4.10 45.39
C HIS A 268 21.51 -2.57 45.51
N LYS A 269 22.13 -2.07 46.58
CA LYS A 269 22.46 -0.67 46.71
C LYS A 269 23.32 -0.28 45.50
N PRO A 270 22.94 0.70 44.71
CA PRO A 270 23.81 1.12 43.59
C PRO A 270 25.18 1.51 44.18
N PRO A 271 26.28 1.22 43.49
CA PRO A 271 27.62 1.58 44.02
C PRO A 271 27.65 3.09 44.21
N PRO A 272 28.24 3.58 45.35
CA PRO A 272 28.35 4.98 45.63
C PRO A 272 29.27 5.62 44.59
N GLY A 273 28.72 6.46 43.72
CA GLY A 273 29.49 7.20 42.71
C GLY A 273 28.83 7.50 41.37
N THR A 274 27.67 6.91 41.03
CA THR A 274 26.96 7.24 39.81
C THR A 274 25.88 8.28 40.11
N SER A 275 26.31 9.55 40.27
CA SER A 275 25.37 10.67 40.12
C SER A 275 24.86 10.72 38.67
N PRO A 276 23.56 10.94 38.45
CA PRO A 276 23.04 11.12 37.11
C PRO A 276 23.80 12.28 36.43
N PRO A 277 24.07 12.20 35.13
CA PRO A 277 24.76 13.28 34.44
C PRO A 277 23.96 14.56 34.64
N ARG A 278 24.61 15.60 35.17
CA ARG A 278 24.04 16.95 35.28
C ARG A 278 23.57 17.35 33.89
N THR A 279 22.29 17.65 33.77
CA THR A 279 21.70 18.25 32.56
C THR A 279 22.47 19.53 32.28
N GLY A 280 23.35 19.49 31.33
CA GLY A 280 24.06 20.67 30.83
C GLY A 280 23.04 21.69 30.33
N ARG A 281 23.03 22.88 30.87
CA ARG A 281 22.29 24.01 30.32
C ARG A 281 22.83 24.24 28.91
N TYR A 282 21.99 24.01 27.90
CA TYR A 282 22.25 24.49 26.55
C TYR A 282 22.32 26.03 26.58
N PRO A 283 23.37 26.63 26.01
CA PRO A 283 23.49 28.07 25.88
C PRO A 283 22.34 28.57 25.00
N ARG A 284 21.58 29.55 25.49
CA ARG A 284 20.58 30.28 24.69
C ARG A 284 21.29 30.99 23.52
N PRO A 285 20.76 30.93 22.29
CA PRO A 285 21.25 31.78 21.22
C PRO A 285 20.99 33.25 21.57
N ARG A 286 21.99 34.10 21.37
CA ARG A 286 21.87 35.54 21.53
C ARG A 286 21.00 36.09 20.40
N PRO A 287 20.05 36.99 20.69
CA PRO A 287 19.34 37.72 19.65
C PRO A 287 20.31 38.68 18.97
N GLY A 288 20.39 38.53 17.62
CA GLY A 288 20.98 39.49 16.70
C GLY A 288 19.89 40.19 15.91
#